data_b1e68dd9f98d6c033108c86cdf4e9a88
#
_entry.id   b1e68dd9f98d6c033108c86cdf4e9a88
#
_cell.length_a   1.000
_cell.length_b   1.000
_cell.length_c   1.000
_cell.angle_alpha   90.00
_cell.angle_beta   90.00
_cell.angle_gamma   90.00
#
_symmetry.space_group_name_H-M   'P 1'
#
loop_
_entity.id
_entity.type
_entity.pdbx_description
1 polymer ?
#
loop_
_entity_poly.entity_id
_entity_poly.type
_entity_poly.pdbx_seq_one_letter_code
_entity_poly.pdbx_strand_id
1 'polypeptide(L)'
;MWSGSDRCEKNVIRRPFTAPYAGRNTLADVSERVLVIPRDRVPGGCDFRGLRHAAADDLDELRGAVARHGRYLPRSEAESNAEFKQLIPYVVVRDADRVFLMQRTDAGGDARLHGKASIGVGGHLNPVDHGEDALMAGLRREWDEELDADWEPEFELIGLLNDDTNEVGAVHLGVVFEVRAAGRAVDVRERDKLSGAFASADELAASRDRLETWSQLVAEHLALGR
;
A
#
# COMPACT_ATOMS: atom_id res chain seq x y z
N MET A 1 -14.24 -39.31 -46.75
CA MET A 1 -13.24 -38.26 -46.46
C MET A 1 -13.87 -37.35 -45.42
N TRP A 2 -13.44 -37.43 -44.22
CA TRP A 2 -13.90 -36.72 -43.06
C TRP A 2 -13.05 -35.44 -42.88
N SER A 3 -13.68 -34.31 -42.63
CA SER A 3 -13.04 -33.15 -42.04
C SER A 3 -14.02 -32.52 -41.05
N GLY A 4 -13.85 -32.88 -39.79
CA GLY A 4 -14.48 -32.24 -38.67
C GLY A 4 -13.49 -31.32 -37.98
N SER A 5 -13.79 -30.04 -37.93
CA SER A 5 -13.06 -29.06 -37.13
C SER A 5 -13.87 -28.74 -35.89
N ASP A 6 -13.54 -29.40 -34.77
CA ASP A 6 -14.05 -29.02 -33.46
C ASP A 6 -13.34 -27.77 -32.97
N ARG A 7 -14.09 -26.66 -32.92
CA ARG A 7 -13.74 -25.46 -32.16
C ARG A 7 -14.22 -25.63 -30.73
N CYS A 8 -13.29 -25.87 -29.84
CA CYS A 8 -13.52 -25.83 -28.41
C CYS A 8 -13.74 -24.36 -27.97
N GLU A 9 -15.00 -23.98 -27.81
CA GLU A 9 -15.37 -22.70 -27.18
C GLU A 9 -15.15 -22.81 -25.66
N LYS A 10 -14.16 -22.11 -25.16
CA LYS A 10 -13.96 -21.93 -23.71
C LYS A 10 -15.00 -20.93 -23.20
N ASN A 11 -16.04 -21.44 -22.56
CA ASN A 11 -17.02 -20.65 -21.79
C ASN A 11 -16.31 -19.97 -20.60
N VAL A 12 -15.93 -18.70 -20.76
CA VAL A 12 -15.53 -17.84 -19.67
C VAL A 12 -16.80 -17.29 -19.01
N ILE A 13 -17.21 -17.89 -17.91
CA ILE A 13 -18.29 -17.38 -17.06
C ILE A 13 -17.80 -16.11 -16.38
N ARG A 14 -18.09 -14.96 -16.95
CA ARG A 14 -17.99 -13.67 -16.27
C ARG A 14 -19.13 -13.55 -15.27
N ARG A 15 -18.83 -13.67 -13.98
CA ARG A 15 -19.78 -13.30 -12.92
C ARG A 15 -19.77 -11.78 -12.79
N PRO A 16 -20.91 -11.08 -12.84
CA PRO A 16 -20.97 -9.67 -12.51
C PRO A 16 -20.81 -9.52 -10.99
N PHE A 17 -19.72 -8.92 -10.55
CA PHE A 17 -19.54 -8.50 -9.17
C PHE A 17 -20.20 -7.12 -9.01
N THR A 18 -21.43 -7.12 -8.52
CA THR A 18 -22.09 -5.89 -8.05
C THR A 18 -22.13 -5.92 -6.53
N ALA A 19 -21.14 -5.29 -5.89
CA ALA A 19 -21.28 -4.86 -4.51
C ALA A 19 -21.52 -3.35 -4.51
N PRO A 20 -22.58 -2.84 -3.85
CA PRO A 20 -22.78 -1.40 -3.72
C PRO A 20 -21.76 -0.84 -2.74
N TYR A 21 -20.93 0.06 -3.21
CA TYR A 21 -20.04 0.88 -2.39
C TYR A 21 -20.91 1.82 -1.55
N ALA A 22 -21.14 1.47 -0.29
CA ALA A 22 -21.76 2.35 0.68
C ALA A 22 -20.72 3.40 1.11
N GLY A 23 -21.01 4.66 0.78
CA GLY A 23 -20.18 5.80 1.21
C GLY A 23 -19.88 5.72 2.70
N ARG A 24 -18.62 5.97 3.08
CA ARG A 24 -18.18 6.00 4.49
C ARG A 24 -18.99 7.04 5.26
N ASN A 25 -19.89 6.55 6.09
CA ASN A 25 -20.61 7.35 7.07
C ASN A 25 -19.63 7.67 8.21
N THR A 26 -19.61 8.92 8.65
CA THR A 26 -18.77 9.47 9.73
C THR A 26 -19.00 8.84 11.14
N LEU A 27 -19.73 7.75 11.23
CA LEU A 27 -19.93 6.94 12.46
C LEU A 27 -19.16 5.61 12.43
N ALA A 28 -18.39 5.30 11.38
CA ALA A 28 -17.70 4.02 11.21
C ALA A 28 -16.37 3.92 11.97
N ASP A 29 -15.85 5.01 12.50
CA ASP A 29 -14.48 5.09 13.04
C ASP A 29 -14.30 4.46 14.44
N VAL A 30 -15.37 4.17 15.17
CA VAL A 30 -15.30 3.60 16.54
C VAL A 30 -15.14 2.07 16.52
N SER A 31 -15.32 1.41 15.38
CA SER A 31 -15.29 -0.05 15.25
C SER A 31 -14.14 -0.60 14.38
N GLU A 32 -13.37 0.24 13.69
CA GLU A 32 -12.25 -0.23 12.87
C GLU A 32 -11.16 -0.83 13.75
N ARG A 33 -10.73 -2.06 13.41
CA ARG A 33 -9.63 -2.74 14.10
C ARG A 33 -8.48 -2.93 13.13
N VAL A 34 -7.27 -2.68 13.60
CA VAL A 34 -6.05 -2.73 12.79
C VAL A 34 -5.06 -3.73 13.38
N LEU A 35 -4.32 -4.41 12.50
CA LEU A 35 -3.28 -5.35 12.89
C LEU A 35 -2.06 -4.61 13.42
N VAL A 36 -1.67 -4.94 14.63
CA VAL A 36 -0.49 -4.38 15.30
C VAL A 36 0.45 -5.48 15.74
N ILE A 37 1.73 -5.14 15.84
CA ILE A 37 2.77 -5.96 16.48
C ILE A 37 3.41 -5.14 17.61
N PRO A 38 3.73 -5.74 18.79
CA PRO A 38 4.52 -5.03 19.78
C PRO A 38 5.85 -4.56 19.18
N ARG A 39 6.22 -3.31 19.46
CA ARG A 39 7.40 -2.66 18.89
C ARG A 39 8.70 -3.46 19.14
N ASP A 40 8.83 -4.06 20.33
CA ASP A 40 9.97 -4.89 20.73
C ASP A 40 10.00 -6.27 20.08
N ARG A 41 8.96 -6.62 19.31
CA ARG A 41 8.82 -7.88 18.55
C ARG A 41 9.00 -7.72 17.04
N VAL A 42 9.24 -6.51 16.57
CA VAL A 42 9.57 -6.27 15.17
C VAL A 42 10.97 -6.83 14.88
N PRO A 43 11.12 -7.74 13.90
CA PRO A 43 12.43 -8.29 13.54
C PRO A 43 13.43 -7.19 13.16
N GLY A 44 14.64 -7.27 13.72
CA GLY A 44 15.66 -6.25 13.53
C GLY A 44 15.36 -4.90 14.17
N GLY A 45 14.28 -4.79 14.98
CA GLY A 45 13.90 -3.59 15.72
C GLY A 45 13.36 -2.44 14.87
N CYS A 46 12.97 -1.34 15.54
CA CYS A 46 12.47 -0.10 14.93
C CYS A 46 13.40 1.10 15.13
N ASP A 47 14.66 0.89 15.57
CA ASP A 47 15.61 1.98 15.83
C ASP A 47 16.32 2.42 14.53
N PHE A 48 15.51 2.74 13.51
CA PHE A 48 15.98 3.28 12.23
C PHE A 48 14.96 4.29 11.70
N ARG A 49 15.44 5.16 10.80
CA ARG A 49 14.60 6.07 10.05
C ARG A 49 14.81 5.87 8.55
N GLY A 50 13.71 5.86 7.81
CA GLY A 50 13.71 5.63 6.37
C GLY A 50 13.43 4.17 6.01
N LEU A 51 13.77 3.80 4.79
CA LEU A 51 13.60 2.45 4.27
C LEU A 51 14.85 1.61 4.57
N ARG A 52 14.69 0.56 5.39
CA ARG A 52 15.68 -0.49 5.61
C ARG A 52 15.41 -1.62 4.63
N HIS A 53 16.38 -1.93 3.78
CA HIS A 53 16.25 -3.04 2.83
C HIS A 53 15.90 -4.34 3.55
N ALA A 54 15.00 -5.11 2.97
CA ALA A 54 14.58 -6.43 3.47
C ALA A 54 14.48 -7.41 2.30
N ALA A 55 14.84 -8.66 2.57
CA ALA A 55 14.75 -9.78 1.63
C ALA A 55 13.60 -10.72 2.00
N ALA A 56 13.41 -11.79 1.25
CA ALA A 56 12.35 -12.77 1.48
C ALA A 56 12.42 -13.39 2.89
N ASP A 57 13.62 -13.69 3.39
CA ASP A 57 13.82 -14.29 4.72
C ASP A 57 13.37 -13.30 5.83
N ASP A 58 13.60 -11.98 5.66
CA ASP A 58 13.12 -10.96 6.60
C ASP A 58 11.60 -10.88 6.62
N LEU A 59 10.95 -11.06 5.47
CA LEU A 59 9.49 -11.10 5.37
C LEU A 59 8.93 -12.33 6.10
N ASP A 60 9.55 -13.50 5.97
CA ASP A 60 9.13 -14.71 6.65
C ASP A 60 9.35 -14.60 8.17
N GLU A 61 10.42 -13.94 8.60
CA GLU A 61 10.65 -13.62 10.00
C GLU A 61 9.56 -12.68 10.54
N LEU A 62 9.20 -11.63 9.79
CA LEU A 62 8.11 -10.72 10.14
C LEU A 62 6.77 -11.44 10.21
N ARG A 63 6.43 -12.28 9.24
CA ARG A 63 5.22 -13.12 9.25
C ARG A 63 5.16 -14.01 10.49
N GLY A 64 6.28 -14.66 10.81
CA GLY A 64 6.42 -15.47 12.01
C GLY A 64 6.25 -14.65 13.31
N ALA A 65 6.77 -13.44 13.36
CA ALA A 65 6.59 -12.54 14.51
C ALA A 65 5.14 -12.07 14.63
N VAL A 66 4.50 -11.72 13.52
CA VAL A 66 3.07 -11.35 13.47
C VAL A 66 2.18 -12.51 13.91
N ALA A 67 2.44 -13.73 13.43
CA ALA A 67 1.68 -14.91 13.84
C ALA A 67 1.77 -15.21 15.35
N ARG A 68 2.91 -14.91 15.98
CA ARG A 68 3.12 -15.16 17.41
C ARG A 68 2.67 -14.01 18.31
N HIS A 69 2.79 -12.76 17.85
CA HIS A 69 2.68 -11.58 18.71
C HIS A 69 1.69 -10.54 18.18
N GLY A 70 1.26 -10.67 16.90
CA GLY A 70 0.30 -9.77 16.28
C GLY A 70 -1.09 -9.89 16.90
N ARG A 71 -1.81 -8.79 16.92
CA ARG A 71 -3.20 -8.74 17.37
C ARG A 71 -3.94 -7.57 16.73
N TYR A 72 -5.25 -7.66 16.70
CA TYR A 72 -6.09 -6.57 16.23
C TYR A 72 -6.52 -5.69 17.39
N LEU A 73 -6.18 -4.40 17.35
CA LEU A 73 -6.62 -3.38 18.29
C LEU A 73 -7.65 -2.44 17.64
N PRO A 74 -8.53 -1.78 18.43
CA PRO A 74 -9.27 -0.63 17.92
C PRO A 74 -8.29 0.40 17.37
N ARG A 75 -8.58 0.97 16.19
CA ARG A 75 -7.69 1.92 15.52
C ARG A 75 -7.36 3.12 16.41
N SER A 76 -8.35 3.67 17.12
CA SER A 76 -8.15 4.77 18.06
C SER A 76 -7.17 4.46 19.20
N GLU A 77 -7.11 3.20 19.65
CA GLU A 77 -6.13 2.74 20.64
C GLU A 77 -4.75 2.61 20.00
N ALA A 78 -4.67 2.00 18.80
CA ALA A 78 -3.42 1.80 18.09
C ALA A 78 -2.75 3.13 17.69
N GLU A 79 -3.53 4.14 17.29
CA GLU A 79 -3.04 5.48 16.91
C GLU A 79 -2.45 6.28 18.08
N SER A 80 -2.77 5.91 19.33
CA SER A 80 -2.29 6.61 20.53
C SER A 80 -1.26 5.81 21.34
N ASN A 81 -0.86 4.62 20.89
CA ASN A 81 0.01 3.72 21.67
C ASN A 81 1.27 3.31 20.90
N ALA A 82 2.37 4.02 21.14
CA ALA A 82 3.67 3.78 20.50
C ALA A 82 4.39 2.50 20.99
N GLU A 83 3.80 1.72 21.93
CA GLU A 83 4.30 0.37 22.27
C GLU A 83 4.01 -0.64 21.15
N PHE A 84 3.13 -0.26 20.20
CA PHE A 84 2.78 -1.06 19.04
C PHE A 84 3.14 -0.36 17.73
N LYS A 85 3.38 -1.17 16.71
CA LYS A 85 3.45 -0.75 15.31
C LYS A 85 2.26 -1.32 14.55
N GLN A 86 1.47 -0.46 13.93
CA GLN A 86 0.46 -0.82 12.94
C GLN A 86 1.19 -1.20 11.65
N LEU A 87 0.92 -2.40 11.14
CA LEU A 87 1.54 -2.84 9.89
C LEU A 87 0.79 -2.25 8.70
N ILE A 88 1.52 -1.57 7.85
CA ILE A 88 1.00 -0.93 6.64
C ILE A 88 1.71 -1.54 5.43
N PRO A 89 1.06 -2.44 4.65
CA PRO A 89 1.54 -2.75 3.33
C PRO A 89 1.56 -1.47 2.47
N TYR A 90 2.68 -1.22 1.81
CA TYR A 90 2.90 0.01 1.03
C TYR A 90 3.49 -0.34 -0.33
N VAL A 91 2.78 -0.06 -1.41
CA VAL A 91 3.16 -0.42 -2.77
C VAL A 91 3.67 0.80 -3.53
N VAL A 92 4.85 0.69 -4.11
CA VAL A 92 5.38 1.66 -5.06
C VAL A 92 5.31 1.05 -6.47
N VAL A 93 4.66 1.75 -7.40
CA VAL A 93 4.55 1.27 -8.79
C VAL A 93 5.59 1.97 -9.65
N ARG A 94 6.41 1.19 -10.35
CA ARG A 94 7.45 1.71 -11.25
C ARG A 94 7.24 1.28 -12.69
N ASP A 95 7.63 2.15 -13.62
CA ASP A 95 7.72 1.86 -15.04
C ASP A 95 9.07 2.37 -15.57
N ALA A 96 10.02 1.47 -15.74
CA ALA A 96 11.43 1.75 -16.01
C ALA A 96 12.03 2.68 -14.94
N ASP A 97 12.40 3.91 -15.30
CA ASP A 97 12.96 4.94 -14.44
C ASP A 97 11.91 5.90 -13.84
N ARG A 98 10.62 5.68 -14.15
CA ARG A 98 9.50 6.49 -13.64
C ARG A 98 8.82 5.81 -12.46
N VAL A 99 8.19 6.62 -11.60
CA VAL A 99 7.37 6.16 -10.48
C VAL A 99 5.95 6.70 -10.61
N PHE A 100 4.95 5.92 -10.23
CA PHE A 100 3.55 6.37 -10.23
C PHE A 100 3.34 7.36 -9.09
N LEU A 101 3.10 8.62 -9.47
CA LEU A 101 2.88 9.73 -8.57
C LEU A 101 1.39 10.06 -8.52
N MET A 102 0.82 9.96 -7.33
CA MET A 102 -0.56 10.34 -7.06
C MET A 102 -0.61 11.71 -6.40
N GLN A 103 -1.62 12.51 -6.77
CA GLN A 103 -1.86 13.84 -6.20
C GLN A 103 -3.31 13.96 -5.77
N ARG A 104 -3.54 14.47 -4.56
CA ARG A 104 -4.88 14.80 -4.10
C ARG A 104 -5.40 16.04 -4.81
N THR A 105 -6.62 15.95 -5.32
CA THR A 105 -7.33 17.08 -5.92
C THR A 105 -7.97 17.93 -4.83
N ASP A 106 -8.39 19.15 -5.18
CA ASP A 106 -9.11 20.03 -4.28
C ASP A 106 -10.55 19.57 -3.96
N ALA A 107 -11.03 18.53 -4.64
CA ALA A 107 -12.35 17.94 -4.41
C ALA A 107 -12.37 16.95 -3.23
N GLY A 108 -11.21 16.57 -2.66
CA GLY A 108 -11.12 15.71 -1.49
C GLY A 108 -11.69 16.36 -0.23
N GLY A 109 -12.36 15.58 0.63
CA GLY A 109 -13.08 16.11 1.82
C GLY A 109 -12.19 16.70 2.93
N ASP A 110 -10.88 16.40 2.97
CA ASP A 110 -9.94 16.97 3.95
C ASP A 110 -9.02 18.01 3.30
N ALA A 111 -9.34 19.29 3.54
CA ALA A 111 -8.58 20.41 2.98
C ALA A 111 -7.09 20.42 3.39
N ARG A 112 -6.71 19.77 4.52
CA ARG A 112 -5.31 19.70 4.97
C ARG A 112 -4.47 18.81 4.05
N LEU A 113 -5.09 17.93 3.30
CA LEU A 113 -4.45 17.00 2.38
C LEU A 113 -4.46 17.48 0.92
N HIS A 114 -5.12 18.62 0.62
CA HIS A 114 -5.16 19.18 -0.73
C HIS A 114 -3.74 19.47 -1.24
N GLY A 115 -3.47 19.06 -2.46
CA GLY A 115 -2.17 19.24 -3.11
C GLY A 115 -1.05 18.34 -2.56
N LYS A 116 -1.31 17.50 -1.54
CA LYS A 116 -0.34 16.48 -1.12
C LYS A 116 -0.21 15.41 -2.18
N ALA A 117 0.99 14.85 -2.26
CA ALA A 117 1.36 13.83 -3.23
C ALA A 117 1.93 12.59 -2.53
N SER A 118 1.71 11.42 -3.13
CA SER A 118 2.25 10.14 -2.68
C SER A 118 2.79 9.34 -3.86
N ILE A 119 3.85 8.57 -3.65
CA ILE A 119 4.35 7.58 -4.61
C ILE A 119 3.97 6.15 -4.19
N GLY A 120 3.24 5.99 -3.11
CA GLY A 120 2.83 4.67 -2.63
C GLY A 120 1.36 4.61 -2.28
N VAL A 121 0.81 3.43 -2.47
CA VAL A 121 -0.53 3.00 -2.11
C VAL A 121 -0.45 2.07 -0.92
N GLY A 122 -1.32 2.22 0.05
CA GLY A 122 -1.35 1.33 1.20
C GLY A 122 -2.33 1.75 2.27
N GLY A 123 -2.61 0.83 3.16
CA GLY A 123 -3.55 1.07 4.25
C GLY A 123 -3.41 0.06 5.39
N HIS A 124 -4.31 0.15 6.35
CA HIS A 124 -4.30 -0.71 7.51
C HIS A 124 -4.70 -2.15 7.17
N LEU A 125 -4.04 -3.10 7.83
CA LEU A 125 -4.49 -4.49 7.83
C LEU A 125 -5.66 -4.64 8.81
N ASN A 126 -6.77 -5.14 8.31
CA ASN A 126 -8.02 -5.29 9.05
C ASN A 126 -8.36 -6.77 9.26
N PRO A 127 -9.30 -7.13 10.17
CA PRO A 127 -9.71 -8.52 10.36
C PRO A 127 -10.29 -9.20 9.11
N VAL A 128 -10.66 -8.45 8.07
CA VAL A 128 -11.09 -9.01 6.78
C VAL A 128 -9.92 -9.55 5.95
N ASP A 129 -8.70 -9.06 6.21
CA ASP A 129 -7.46 -9.54 5.60
C ASP A 129 -7.01 -10.84 6.31
N HIS A 130 -7.85 -11.88 6.20
CA HIS A 130 -7.63 -13.15 6.90
C HIS A 130 -7.04 -14.19 5.95
N GLY A 131 -6.49 -15.25 6.56
CA GLY A 131 -5.84 -16.34 5.84
C GLY A 131 -4.43 -16.61 6.36
N GLU A 132 -3.68 -17.40 5.63
CA GLU A 132 -2.29 -17.75 6.02
C GLU A 132 -1.35 -16.55 5.96
N ASP A 133 -1.70 -15.53 5.16
CA ASP A 133 -0.90 -14.32 4.95
C ASP A 133 -1.78 -13.06 4.89
N ALA A 134 -2.12 -12.54 6.06
CA ALA A 134 -2.92 -11.31 6.19
C ALA A 134 -2.23 -10.10 5.52
N LEU A 135 -0.88 -10.06 5.52
CA LEU A 135 -0.14 -8.97 4.90
C LEU A 135 -0.36 -8.94 3.39
N MET A 136 -0.25 -10.09 2.72
CA MET A 136 -0.47 -10.17 1.27
C MET A 136 -1.93 -10.01 0.90
N ALA A 137 -2.87 -10.47 1.76
CA ALA A 137 -4.29 -10.25 1.54
C ALA A 137 -4.66 -8.76 1.60
N GLY A 138 -4.18 -8.05 2.62
CA GLY A 138 -4.38 -6.61 2.73
C GLY A 138 -3.68 -5.82 1.61
N LEU A 139 -2.46 -6.22 1.23
CA LEU A 139 -1.72 -5.63 0.12
C LEU A 139 -2.53 -5.68 -1.20
N ARG A 140 -3.10 -6.84 -1.52
CA ARG A 140 -3.95 -7.01 -2.72
C ARG A 140 -5.24 -6.20 -2.63
N ARG A 141 -5.88 -6.20 -1.46
CA ARG A 141 -7.10 -5.40 -1.24
C ARG A 141 -6.83 -3.92 -1.46
N GLU A 142 -5.77 -3.35 -0.87
CA GLU A 142 -5.40 -1.94 -1.07
C GLU A 142 -5.06 -1.63 -2.54
N TRP A 143 -4.33 -2.53 -3.21
CA TRP A 143 -4.10 -2.42 -4.66
C TRP A 143 -5.42 -2.32 -5.43
N ASP A 144 -6.35 -3.24 -5.17
CA ASP A 144 -7.64 -3.30 -5.88
C ASP A 144 -8.58 -2.14 -5.51
N GLU A 145 -8.48 -1.59 -4.30
CA GLU A 145 -9.31 -0.49 -3.85
C GLU A 145 -8.85 0.86 -4.41
N GLU A 146 -7.55 1.08 -4.57
CA GLU A 146 -7.00 2.39 -4.91
C GLU A 146 -6.56 2.51 -6.37
N LEU A 147 -6.12 1.41 -6.99
CA LEU A 147 -5.59 1.42 -8.37
C LEU A 147 -6.52 0.72 -9.36
N ASP A 148 -6.56 1.27 -10.56
CA ASP A 148 -7.23 0.71 -11.73
C ASP A 148 -6.16 0.17 -12.68
N ALA A 149 -5.94 -1.15 -12.63
CA ALA A 149 -5.02 -1.88 -13.47
C ALA A 149 -5.72 -3.16 -13.96
N ASP A 150 -5.64 -3.44 -15.27
CA ASP A 150 -6.26 -4.60 -15.91
C ASP A 150 -5.36 -5.84 -15.95
N TRP A 151 -4.35 -5.87 -15.06
CA TRP A 151 -3.35 -6.92 -14.97
C TRP A 151 -3.01 -7.25 -13.51
N GLU A 152 -2.55 -8.49 -13.27
CA GLU A 152 -2.15 -8.96 -11.94
C GLU A 152 -0.77 -8.41 -11.56
N PRO A 153 -0.64 -7.75 -10.39
CA PRO A 153 0.65 -7.26 -9.91
C PRO A 153 1.53 -8.38 -9.35
N GLU A 154 2.83 -8.27 -9.62
CA GLU A 154 3.87 -9.04 -8.93
C GLU A 154 4.51 -8.15 -7.87
N PHE A 155 4.28 -8.48 -6.60
CA PHE A 155 4.80 -7.70 -5.47
C PHE A 155 6.18 -8.19 -5.08
N GLU A 156 7.19 -7.34 -5.24
CA GLU A 156 8.57 -7.56 -4.81
C GLU A 156 8.83 -6.79 -3.52
N LEU A 157 9.17 -7.49 -2.42
CA LEU A 157 9.53 -6.81 -1.16
C LEU A 157 10.83 -6.03 -1.36
N ILE A 158 10.84 -4.74 -0.96
CA ILE A 158 12.05 -3.91 -1.00
C ILE A 158 12.52 -3.46 0.37
N GLY A 159 11.68 -3.43 1.39
CA GLY A 159 12.13 -3.08 2.71
C GLY A 159 11.05 -2.82 3.75
N LEU A 160 11.52 -2.49 4.95
CA LEU A 160 10.69 -1.97 6.05
C LEU A 160 10.91 -0.47 6.19
N LEU A 161 9.84 0.28 6.34
CA LEU A 161 9.82 1.74 6.43
C LEU A 161 9.41 2.17 7.83
N ASN A 162 10.28 2.92 8.50
CA ASN A 162 10.00 3.48 9.83
C ASN A 162 10.35 4.97 9.88
N ASP A 163 9.55 5.75 10.59
CA ASP A 163 9.83 7.16 10.87
C ASP A 163 9.22 7.60 12.20
N ASP A 164 9.97 7.49 13.26
CA ASP A 164 9.52 7.87 14.61
C ASP A 164 9.62 9.39 14.90
N THR A 165 9.89 10.21 13.89
CA THR A 165 10.08 11.66 14.07
C THR A 165 8.76 12.43 14.18
N ASN A 166 7.64 11.76 13.96
CA ASN A 166 6.30 12.34 14.08
C ASN A 166 5.32 11.32 14.69
N GLU A 167 4.19 11.80 15.18
CA GLU A 167 3.19 10.98 15.91
C GLU A 167 2.62 9.86 15.04
N VAL A 168 2.38 10.11 13.75
CA VAL A 168 1.86 9.11 12.82
C VAL A 168 2.89 8.01 12.59
N GLY A 169 4.12 8.38 12.27
CA GLY A 169 5.20 7.40 12.01
C GLY A 169 5.58 6.60 13.25
N ALA A 170 5.47 7.19 14.46
CA ALA A 170 5.79 6.51 15.71
C ALA A 170 4.95 5.23 15.94
N VAL A 171 3.74 5.17 15.40
CA VAL A 171 2.81 4.04 15.56
C VAL A 171 2.64 3.19 14.30
N HIS A 172 3.31 3.52 13.19
CA HIS A 172 3.21 2.78 11.93
C HIS A 172 4.55 2.15 11.54
N LEU A 173 4.48 1.00 10.88
CA LEU A 173 5.60 0.33 10.22
C LEU A 173 5.18 -0.06 8.81
N GLY A 174 5.82 0.53 7.80
CA GLY A 174 5.59 0.20 6.40
C GLY A 174 6.30 -1.11 6.02
N VAL A 175 5.59 -1.98 5.32
CA VAL A 175 6.17 -3.13 4.61
C VAL A 175 6.09 -2.79 3.13
N VAL A 176 7.22 -2.39 2.56
CA VAL A 176 7.28 -1.73 1.26
C VAL A 176 7.54 -2.73 0.15
N PHE A 177 6.66 -2.72 -0.84
CA PHE A 177 6.75 -3.54 -2.04
C PHE A 177 6.90 -2.67 -3.28
N GLU A 178 7.65 -3.15 -4.26
CA GLU A 178 7.69 -2.61 -5.61
C GLU A 178 6.83 -3.47 -6.53
N VAL A 179 6.12 -2.81 -7.46
CA VAL A 179 5.43 -3.44 -8.58
C VAL A 179 5.92 -2.79 -9.88
N ARG A 180 6.31 -3.61 -10.85
CA ARG A 180 6.80 -3.12 -12.17
C ARG A 180 5.67 -3.15 -13.18
N ALA A 181 5.26 -1.97 -13.64
CA ALA A 181 4.23 -1.84 -14.66
C ALA A 181 4.69 -2.38 -16.03
N ALA A 182 5.96 -2.23 -16.37
CA ALA A 182 6.55 -2.69 -17.63
C ALA A 182 5.74 -2.23 -18.85
N GLY A 183 5.41 -0.94 -18.90
CA GLY A 183 4.62 -0.30 -19.96
C GLY A 183 3.11 -0.52 -19.88
N ARG A 184 2.61 -1.26 -18.87
CA ARG A 184 1.17 -1.48 -18.67
C ARG A 184 0.53 -0.26 -18.01
N ALA A 185 -0.75 -0.02 -18.31
CA ALA A 185 -1.49 1.10 -17.78
C ALA A 185 -1.80 0.90 -16.28
N VAL A 186 -1.71 1.98 -15.53
CA VAL A 186 -2.15 2.10 -14.14
C VAL A 186 -2.81 3.46 -13.99
N ASP A 187 -3.95 3.53 -13.32
CA ASP A 187 -4.64 4.76 -12.96
C ASP A 187 -5.17 4.66 -11.52
N VAL A 188 -5.66 5.77 -10.98
CA VAL A 188 -6.34 5.79 -9.67
C VAL A 188 -7.82 5.49 -9.84
N ARG A 189 -8.45 4.79 -8.88
CA ARG A 189 -9.90 4.52 -8.94
C ARG A 189 -10.74 5.72 -8.56
N GLU A 190 -10.38 6.46 -7.52
CA GLU A 190 -11.11 7.63 -7.06
C GLU A 190 -10.71 8.91 -7.84
N ARG A 191 -10.95 8.94 -9.15
CA ARG A 191 -10.53 10.01 -10.08
C ARG A 191 -11.11 11.39 -9.78
N ASP A 192 -12.15 11.47 -8.99
CA ASP A 192 -12.72 12.72 -8.48
C ASP A 192 -11.86 13.32 -7.35
N LYS A 193 -11.15 12.50 -6.58
CA LYS A 193 -10.33 12.91 -5.42
C LYS A 193 -8.83 12.83 -5.66
N LEU A 194 -8.40 11.99 -6.59
CA LEU A 194 -7.02 11.71 -6.90
C LEU A 194 -6.75 11.82 -8.39
N SER A 195 -5.55 12.20 -8.75
CA SER A 195 -4.98 12.01 -10.08
C SER A 195 -3.67 11.23 -9.97
N GLY A 196 -3.37 10.38 -10.95
CA GLY A 196 -2.15 9.57 -10.96
C GLY A 196 -1.49 9.60 -12.33
N ALA A 197 -0.16 9.67 -12.35
CA ALA A 197 0.64 9.56 -13.55
C ALA A 197 2.05 9.07 -13.24
N PHE A 198 2.71 8.43 -14.21
CA PHE A 198 4.13 8.09 -14.06
C PHE A 198 4.99 9.35 -14.22
N ALA A 199 5.69 9.69 -13.14
CA ALA A 199 6.59 10.83 -13.04
C ALA A 199 8.03 10.40 -13.22
N SER A 200 8.80 11.20 -13.95
CA SER A 200 10.26 11.11 -14.03
C SER A 200 10.92 11.57 -12.73
N ALA A 201 12.23 11.33 -12.59
CA ALA A 201 13.02 11.81 -11.46
C ALA A 201 12.92 13.33 -11.26
N ASP A 202 12.96 14.11 -12.36
CA ASP A 202 12.87 15.57 -12.31
C ASP A 202 11.47 16.06 -11.86
N GLU A 203 10.40 15.42 -12.36
CA GLU A 203 9.02 15.73 -11.96
C GLU A 203 8.77 15.38 -10.48
N LEU A 204 9.34 14.26 -10.03
CA LEU A 204 9.28 13.85 -8.63
C LEU A 204 10.04 14.86 -7.73
N ALA A 205 11.23 15.27 -8.14
CA ALA A 205 12.02 16.29 -7.44
C ALA A 205 11.28 17.62 -7.34
N ALA A 206 10.61 18.05 -8.40
CA ALA A 206 9.77 19.25 -8.41
C ALA A 206 8.53 19.14 -7.49
N SER A 207 8.14 17.92 -7.15
CA SER A 207 7.01 17.63 -6.25
C SER A 207 7.41 17.39 -4.80
N ARG A 208 8.72 17.42 -4.46
CA ARG A 208 9.28 16.99 -3.17
C ARG A 208 8.58 17.60 -1.95
N ASP A 209 8.34 18.91 -1.96
CA ASP A 209 7.71 19.62 -0.83
C ASP A 209 6.24 19.24 -0.61
N ARG A 210 5.62 18.64 -1.61
CA ARG A 210 4.25 18.15 -1.55
C ARG A 210 4.16 16.67 -1.17
N LEU A 211 5.26 15.93 -1.30
CA LEU A 211 5.29 14.51 -0.95
C LEU A 211 5.03 14.30 0.54
N GLU A 212 4.24 13.30 0.86
CA GLU A 212 4.12 12.78 2.22
C GLU A 212 5.46 12.23 2.70
N THR A 213 5.69 12.22 4.01
CA THR A 213 6.99 11.85 4.61
C THR A 213 7.48 10.48 4.17
N TRP A 214 6.62 9.49 4.13
CA TRP A 214 6.97 8.14 3.70
C TRP A 214 7.39 8.11 2.23
N SER A 215 6.67 8.83 1.38
CA SER A 215 7.04 8.98 -0.04
C SER A 215 8.40 9.63 -0.22
N GLN A 216 8.74 10.64 0.60
CA GLN A 216 10.07 11.26 0.58
C GLN A 216 11.16 10.25 0.95
N LEU A 217 10.98 9.50 2.03
CA LEU A 217 11.95 8.51 2.52
C LEU A 217 12.17 7.37 1.54
N VAL A 218 11.09 6.89 0.90
CA VAL A 218 11.19 5.84 -0.13
C VAL A 218 11.86 6.39 -1.38
N ALA A 219 11.50 7.60 -1.83
CA ALA A 219 12.14 8.23 -3.00
C ALA A 219 13.65 8.44 -2.78
N GLU A 220 14.07 8.85 -1.58
CA GLU A 220 15.49 8.99 -1.21
C GLU A 220 16.22 7.65 -1.30
N HIS A 221 15.63 6.57 -0.78
CA HIS A 221 16.22 5.23 -0.81
C HIS A 221 16.38 4.71 -2.25
N LEU A 222 15.33 4.86 -3.06
CA LEU A 222 15.32 4.42 -4.46
C LEU A 222 16.15 5.34 -5.39
N ALA A 223 16.77 6.39 -4.82
CA ALA A 223 17.52 7.41 -5.55
C ALA A 223 16.70 8.09 -6.67
N LEU A 224 15.39 8.19 -6.46
CA LEU A 224 14.46 8.87 -7.37
C LEU A 224 14.56 10.39 -7.14
N GLY A 225 14.83 11.15 -8.20
CA GLY A 225 14.85 12.62 -8.14
C GLY A 225 16.08 13.22 -7.44
N ARG A 226 17.27 12.61 -7.59
CA ARG A 226 18.56 13.20 -7.24
C ARG A 226 19.17 13.96 -8.40
#